data_b08cf650663cb73222260d8719ddaca0
#
_entry.id   b08cf650663cb73222260d8719ddaca0
#
_cell.length_a   1.000
_cell.length_b   1.000
_cell.length_c   1.000
_cell.angle_alpha   90.00
_cell.angle_beta   90.00
_cell.angle_gamma   90.00
#
_symmetry.space_group_name_H-M   'P 1'
#
loop_
_entity.id
_entity.type
_entity.pdbx_description
1 polymer ?
#
loop_
_entity_poly.entity_id
_entity_poly.type
_entity_poly.pdbx_seq_one_letter_code
_entity_poly.pdbx_strand_id
1 'polypeptide(L)'
;TIAEVLARFGSSLKDNPGRMMRFELHGVTVLIDYAHNPDGLKGLLKVADHLRGGAGRLGLLLGHAGNRKDADIEELARVAALFQPALIVVKENEAQLRGRAPREVPRIIRAELKRLGFPDSALTVADSELEAARYALDWARPGDVLAFPVHSASARAAVAAMMESG
;
A
#
# COMPACT_ATOMS: atom_id res chain seq x y z
N THR A 1 10.55 21.69 -5.07
CA THR A 1 10.11 20.92 -3.89
C THR A 1 9.74 19.49 -4.28
N ILE A 2 9.69 18.59 -3.31
CA ILE A 2 9.25 17.20 -3.55
C ILE A 2 7.86 17.19 -4.20
N ALA A 3 6.96 18.08 -3.77
CA ALA A 3 5.63 18.23 -4.34
C ALA A 3 5.66 18.63 -5.83
N GLU A 4 6.55 19.53 -6.22
CA GLU A 4 6.70 19.95 -7.62
C GLU A 4 7.32 18.85 -8.49
N VAL A 5 8.27 18.12 -7.95
CA VAL A 5 8.85 16.95 -8.63
C VAL A 5 7.78 15.88 -8.84
N LEU A 6 6.99 15.58 -7.82
CA LEU A 6 5.91 14.60 -7.89
C LEU A 6 4.78 15.01 -8.83
N ALA A 7 4.47 16.31 -8.92
CA ALA A 7 3.47 16.81 -9.86
C ALA A 7 3.91 16.66 -11.34
N ARG A 8 5.20 16.51 -11.58
CA ARG A 8 5.78 16.33 -12.92
C ARG A 8 6.03 14.87 -13.30
N PHE A 9 6.04 13.95 -12.32
CA PHE A 9 6.13 12.53 -12.63
C PHE A 9 4.78 12.07 -13.20
N GLY A 10 4.85 11.56 -14.41
CA GLY A 10 3.67 11.18 -15.15
C GLY A 10 2.78 10.21 -14.39
N SER A 11 1.51 10.49 -14.42
CA SER A 11 0.45 9.68 -13.85
C SER A 11 0.07 8.49 -14.74
N SER A 12 0.91 8.12 -15.72
CA SER A 12 0.61 7.04 -16.64
C SER A 12 1.60 5.89 -16.52
N LEU A 13 1.10 4.68 -16.78
CA LEU A 13 1.91 3.45 -16.90
C LEU A 13 3.05 3.58 -17.93
N LYS A 14 2.90 4.49 -18.91
CA LYS A 14 3.88 4.69 -19.99
C LYS A 14 5.11 5.46 -19.52
N ASP A 15 4.93 6.40 -18.59
CA ASP A 15 5.99 7.31 -18.18
C ASP A 15 6.91 6.70 -17.12
N ASN A 16 6.37 5.86 -16.24
CA ASN A 16 7.16 5.25 -15.17
C ASN A 16 6.49 3.95 -14.65
N PRO A 17 6.49 2.90 -15.44
CA PRO A 17 5.74 1.69 -15.09
C PRO A 17 6.25 1.07 -13.78
N GLY A 18 5.38 1.00 -12.79
CA GLY A 18 5.64 0.37 -11.51
C GLY A 18 6.38 1.22 -10.48
N ARG A 19 6.65 2.49 -10.75
CA ARG A 19 7.29 3.40 -9.80
C ARG A 19 6.50 4.67 -9.60
N MET A 20 6.08 4.92 -8.36
CA MET A 20 5.47 6.16 -7.87
C MET A 20 4.51 6.82 -8.88
N MET A 21 3.48 6.09 -9.28
CA MET A 21 2.40 6.65 -10.09
C MET A 21 1.41 7.34 -9.16
N ARG A 22 1.02 8.56 -9.50
CA ARG A 22 0.06 9.35 -8.72
C ARG A 22 -1.24 9.53 -9.48
N PHE A 23 -2.34 9.29 -8.78
CA PHE A 23 -3.70 9.50 -9.30
C PHE A 23 -4.50 10.35 -8.32
N GLU A 24 -5.42 11.15 -8.85
CA GLU A 24 -6.41 11.87 -8.06
C GLU A 24 -7.80 11.34 -8.43
N LEU A 25 -8.54 10.86 -7.45
CA LEU A 25 -9.87 10.29 -7.66
C LEU A 25 -10.82 10.81 -6.60
N HIS A 26 -11.79 11.65 -7.00
CA HIS A 26 -12.80 12.19 -6.10
C HIS A 26 -12.22 12.85 -4.83
N GLY A 27 -11.12 13.58 -4.96
CA GLY A 27 -10.43 14.21 -3.84
C GLY A 27 -9.51 13.30 -3.03
N VAL A 28 -9.36 12.05 -3.43
CA VAL A 28 -8.42 11.09 -2.83
C VAL A 28 -7.17 11.01 -3.69
N THR A 29 -6.01 11.14 -3.06
CA THR A 29 -4.73 10.92 -3.73
C THR A 29 -4.33 9.46 -3.60
N VAL A 30 -4.04 8.80 -4.71
CA VAL A 30 -3.59 7.40 -4.73
C VAL A 30 -2.19 7.32 -5.31
N LEU A 31 -1.28 6.70 -4.56
CA LEU A 31 0.09 6.43 -4.99
C LEU A 31 0.26 4.94 -5.23
N ILE A 32 0.68 4.57 -6.43
CA ILE A 32 0.97 3.17 -6.79
C ILE A 32 2.47 3.03 -7.00
N ASP A 33 3.08 2.06 -6.34
CA ASP A 33 4.52 1.82 -6.42
C ASP A 33 4.83 0.31 -6.33
N TYR A 34 6.02 -0.07 -6.74
CA TYR A 34 6.52 -1.45 -6.64
C TYR A 34 7.24 -1.72 -5.31
N ALA A 35 7.16 -0.84 -4.33
CA ALA A 35 7.85 -0.98 -3.05
C ALA A 35 7.70 -2.39 -2.46
N HIS A 36 8.79 -3.14 -2.34
CA HIS A 36 8.81 -4.56 -1.96
C HIS A 36 9.73 -4.88 -0.77
N ASN A 37 10.41 -3.88 -0.24
CA ASN A 37 11.29 -4.00 0.93
C ASN A 37 11.05 -2.84 1.90
N PRO A 38 11.60 -2.90 3.13
CA PRO A 38 11.41 -1.85 4.12
C PRO A 38 11.84 -0.45 3.65
N ASP A 39 12.95 -0.33 2.94
CA ASP A 39 13.45 0.97 2.46
C ASP A 39 12.53 1.55 1.37
N GLY A 40 12.09 0.72 0.43
CA GLY A 40 11.14 1.13 -0.60
C GLY A 40 9.79 1.54 -0.01
N LEU A 41 9.29 0.79 0.94
CA LEU A 41 8.06 1.12 1.67
C LEU A 41 8.20 2.44 2.43
N LYS A 42 9.31 2.63 3.12
CA LYS A 42 9.58 3.87 3.86
C LYS A 42 9.60 5.08 2.93
N GLY A 43 10.22 4.96 1.75
CA GLY A 43 10.24 6.01 0.73
C GLY A 43 8.82 6.37 0.25
N LEU A 44 8.01 5.38 -0.07
CA LEU A 44 6.62 5.57 -0.47
C LEU A 44 5.80 6.25 0.63
N LEU A 45 5.95 5.79 1.87
CA LEU A 45 5.19 6.32 3.01
C LEU A 45 5.59 7.74 3.40
N LYS A 46 6.86 8.12 3.22
CA LYS A 46 7.30 9.52 3.41
C LYS A 46 6.57 10.46 2.45
N VAL A 47 6.44 10.06 1.20
CA VAL A 47 5.70 10.84 0.19
C VAL A 47 4.22 10.91 0.56
N ALA A 48 3.60 9.79 0.88
CA ALA A 48 2.19 9.72 1.27
C ALA A 48 1.90 10.58 2.51
N ASP A 49 2.77 10.50 3.52
CA ASP A 49 2.64 11.28 4.75
C ASP A 49 2.73 12.79 4.49
N HIS A 50 3.64 13.20 3.63
CA HIS A 50 3.75 14.60 3.20
C HIS A 50 2.48 15.08 2.48
N LEU A 51 1.93 14.25 1.59
CA LEU A 51 0.74 14.60 0.81
C LEU A 51 -0.54 14.65 1.64
N ARG A 52 -0.68 13.81 2.66
CA ARG A 52 -1.87 13.84 3.51
C ARG A 52 -1.96 15.10 4.38
N GLY A 53 -0.84 15.75 4.66
CA GLY A 53 -0.78 16.90 5.53
C GLY A 53 -1.23 16.60 6.96
N GLY A 54 -1.68 17.61 7.69
CA GLY A 54 -2.10 17.46 9.10
C GLY A 54 -3.53 16.93 9.29
N ALA A 55 -4.39 17.01 8.27
CA ALA A 55 -5.82 16.68 8.38
C ALA A 55 -6.21 15.40 7.64
N GLY A 56 -5.43 14.97 6.66
CA GLY A 56 -5.73 13.78 5.85
C GLY A 56 -5.39 12.48 6.58
N ARG A 57 -6.11 11.42 6.24
CA ARG A 57 -5.82 10.08 6.72
C ARG A 57 -4.98 9.32 5.69
N LEU A 58 -4.20 8.36 6.15
CA LEU A 58 -3.40 7.47 5.31
C LEU A 58 -4.01 6.07 5.32
N GLY A 59 -4.30 5.53 4.14
CA GLY A 59 -4.62 4.12 3.93
C GLY A 59 -3.46 3.43 3.24
N LEU A 60 -3.16 2.21 3.63
CA LEU A 60 -2.00 1.46 3.14
C LEU A 60 -2.38 0.03 2.77
N LEU A 61 -1.89 -0.44 1.63
CA LEU A 61 -1.84 -1.87 1.32
C LEU A 61 -0.49 -2.44 1.79
N LEU A 62 -0.50 -3.56 2.48
CA LEU A 62 0.72 -4.15 3.03
C LEU A 62 0.76 -5.65 2.80
N GLY A 63 1.82 -6.14 2.16
CA GLY A 63 2.04 -7.56 1.92
C GLY A 63 3.49 -7.84 1.58
N HIS A 64 3.85 -9.12 1.57
CA HIS A 64 5.21 -9.55 1.27
C HIS A 64 5.22 -10.90 0.56
N ALA A 65 6.31 -11.19 -0.15
CA ALA A 65 6.57 -12.51 -0.69
C ALA A 65 6.89 -13.51 0.44
N GLY A 66 6.46 -14.76 0.28
CA GLY A 66 6.61 -15.79 1.29
C GLY A 66 8.03 -16.32 1.49
N ASN A 67 8.97 -16.00 0.58
CA ASN A 67 10.37 -16.46 0.66
C ASN A 67 11.24 -15.61 1.61
N ARG A 68 10.62 -14.81 2.45
CA ARG A 68 11.31 -14.01 3.46
C ARG A 68 11.14 -14.62 4.84
N LYS A 69 12.09 -14.36 5.73
CA LYS A 69 12.00 -14.76 7.14
C LYS A 69 10.90 -13.99 7.85
N ASP A 70 10.33 -14.56 8.89
CA ASP A 70 9.32 -13.91 9.71
C ASP A 70 9.78 -12.55 10.21
N ALA A 71 11.04 -12.45 10.66
CA ALA A 71 11.62 -11.19 11.13
C ALA A 71 11.62 -10.08 10.05
N ASP A 72 11.86 -10.43 8.80
CA ASP A 72 11.82 -9.48 7.68
C ASP A 72 10.39 -9.02 7.37
N ILE A 73 9.44 -9.94 7.48
CA ILE A 73 8.01 -9.64 7.30
C ILE A 73 7.52 -8.72 8.42
N GLU A 74 7.91 -9.02 9.66
CA GLU A 74 7.58 -8.19 10.82
C GLU A 74 8.20 -6.79 10.72
N GLU A 75 9.42 -6.67 10.19
CA GLU A 75 10.07 -5.37 9.97
C GLU A 75 9.27 -4.48 9.03
N LEU A 76 8.68 -5.07 7.99
CA LEU A 76 7.81 -4.35 7.07
C LEU A 76 6.62 -3.73 7.82
N ALA A 77 6.01 -4.50 8.72
CA ALA A 77 4.93 -4.02 9.59
C ALA A 77 5.39 -2.88 10.51
N ARG A 78 6.58 -3.00 11.08
CA ARG A 78 7.17 -1.95 11.93
C ARG A 78 7.40 -0.64 11.17
N VAL A 79 7.89 -0.71 9.95
CA VAL A 79 8.06 0.48 9.10
C VAL A 79 6.71 1.15 8.82
N ALA A 80 5.70 0.35 8.47
CA ALA A 80 4.34 0.86 8.24
C ALA A 80 3.79 1.59 9.48
N ALA A 81 4.01 1.02 10.66
CA ALA A 81 3.54 1.57 11.93
C ALA A 81 4.10 2.96 12.25
N LEU A 82 5.32 3.28 11.80
CA LEU A 82 5.95 4.59 12.01
C LEU A 82 5.13 5.75 11.43
N PHE A 83 4.35 5.50 10.40
CA PHE A 83 3.55 6.53 9.71
C PHE A 83 2.09 6.59 10.18
N GLN A 84 1.72 5.75 11.13
CA GLN A 84 0.38 5.73 11.74
C GLN A 84 -0.76 5.73 10.71
N PRO A 85 -0.85 4.76 9.80
CA PRO A 85 -1.99 4.66 8.90
C PRO A 85 -3.30 4.48 9.67
N ALA A 86 -4.35 5.10 9.19
CA ALA A 86 -5.70 4.92 9.74
C ALA A 86 -6.34 3.61 9.27
N LEU A 87 -5.88 3.09 8.12
CA LEU A 87 -6.27 1.79 7.57
C LEU A 87 -5.04 1.07 7.04
N ILE A 88 -4.92 -0.21 7.38
CA ILE A 88 -3.98 -1.11 6.71
C ILE A 88 -4.77 -2.31 6.19
N VAL A 89 -4.75 -2.49 4.88
CA VAL A 89 -5.27 -3.69 4.23
C VAL A 89 -4.12 -4.65 4.01
N VAL A 90 -4.08 -5.71 4.81
CA VAL A 90 -3.05 -6.74 4.71
C VAL A 90 -3.44 -7.67 3.58
N LYS A 91 -2.64 -7.69 2.53
CA LYS A 91 -2.94 -8.42 1.30
C LYS A 91 -2.11 -9.69 1.16
N GLU A 92 -2.73 -10.74 0.64
CA GLU A 92 -2.04 -11.93 0.18
C GLU A 92 -1.39 -11.66 -1.18
N ASN A 93 -0.22 -12.22 -1.39
CA ASN A 93 0.43 -12.27 -2.70
C ASN A 93 0.45 -13.74 -3.17
N GLU A 94 -0.69 -14.19 -3.70
CA GLU A 94 -0.90 -15.59 -4.08
C GLU A 94 0.16 -16.13 -5.04
N ALA A 95 0.64 -15.30 -5.96
CA ALA A 95 1.67 -15.69 -6.93
C ALA A 95 3.04 -15.92 -6.27
N GLN A 96 3.22 -15.51 -5.03
CA GLN A 96 4.52 -15.54 -4.34
C GLN A 96 4.46 -16.14 -2.94
N LEU A 97 3.64 -17.16 -2.73
CA LEU A 97 3.57 -17.90 -1.46
C LEU A 97 4.91 -18.54 -1.10
N ARG A 98 5.65 -19.01 -2.10
CA ARG A 98 7.03 -19.50 -1.93
C ARG A 98 7.18 -20.58 -0.85
N GLY A 99 6.23 -21.51 -0.80
CA GLY A 99 6.23 -22.63 0.16
C GLY A 99 5.50 -22.35 1.47
N ARG A 100 5.02 -21.13 1.70
CA ARG A 100 4.16 -20.82 2.84
C ARG A 100 2.70 -21.16 2.55
N ALA A 101 1.95 -21.45 3.61
CA ALA A 101 0.52 -21.68 3.50
C ALA A 101 -0.21 -20.38 3.11
N PRO A 102 -1.37 -20.50 2.44
CA PRO A 102 -2.23 -19.33 2.21
C PRO A 102 -2.52 -18.57 3.51
N ARG A 103 -2.48 -17.24 3.46
CA ARG A 103 -2.70 -16.32 4.57
C ARG A 103 -1.66 -16.35 5.70
N GLU A 104 -0.59 -17.11 5.55
CA GLU A 104 0.48 -17.16 6.56
C GLU A 104 1.19 -15.81 6.70
N VAL A 105 1.59 -15.20 5.58
CA VAL A 105 2.25 -13.88 5.58
C VAL A 105 1.32 -12.78 6.11
N PRO A 106 0.07 -12.65 5.65
CA PRO A 106 -0.88 -11.72 6.24
C PRO A 106 -1.08 -11.91 7.74
N ARG A 107 -1.11 -13.14 8.22
CA ARG A 107 -1.23 -13.42 9.66
C ARG A 107 -0.04 -12.88 10.47
N ILE A 108 1.18 -13.06 9.95
CA ILE A 108 2.41 -12.55 10.59
C ILE A 108 2.38 -11.02 10.65
N ILE A 109 2.05 -10.37 9.54
CA ILE A 109 1.95 -8.92 9.48
C ILE A 109 0.91 -8.40 10.46
N ARG A 110 -0.28 -8.98 10.44
CA ARG A 110 -1.38 -8.55 11.31
C ARG A 110 -1.03 -8.73 12.79
N ALA A 111 -0.42 -9.85 13.15
CA ALA A 111 -0.02 -10.12 14.52
C ALA A 111 0.98 -9.06 15.02
N GLU A 112 1.96 -8.68 14.20
CA GLU A 112 2.93 -7.64 14.55
C GLU A 112 2.28 -6.27 14.68
N LEU A 113 1.36 -5.91 13.76
CA LEU A 113 0.61 -4.65 13.84
C LEU A 113 -0.24 -4.57 15.11
N LYS A 114 -0.89 -5.66 15.50
CA LYS A 114 -1.64 -5.72 16.76
C LYS A 114 -0.73 -5.55 17.97
N ARG A 115 0.44 -6.19 17.96
CA ARG A 115 1.45 -6.02 19.00
C ARG A 115 1.90 -4.56 19.13
N LEU A 116 1.95 -3.84 18.01
CA LEU A 116 2.32 -2.42 17.95
C LEU A 116 1.17 -1.47 18.30
N GLY A 117 0.00 -2.00 18.65
CA GLY A 117 -1.12 -1.21 19.18
C GLY A 117 -2.22 -0.88 18.18
N PHE A 118 -2.18 -1.39 16.95
CA PHE A 118 -3.26 -1.17 15.99
C PHE A 118 -4.53 -1.91 16.41
N PRO A 119 -5.69 -1.22 16.45
CA PRO A 119 -6.95 -1.87 16.74
C PRO A 119 -7.44 -2.71 15.54
N ASP A 120 -8.24 -3.72 15.80
CA ASP A 120 -8.84 -4.55 14.73
C ASP A 120 -9.63 -3.71 13.71
N SER A 121 -10.23 -2.62 14.13
CA SER A 121 -10.98 -1.70 13.24
C SER A 121 -10.11 -1.01 12.19
N ALA A 122 -8.80 -0.92 12.40
CA ALA A 122 -7.84 -0.33 11.45
C ALA A 122 -7.21 -1.36 10.53
N LEU A 123 -7.46 -2.66 10.75
CA LEU A 123 -6.84 -3.75 10.04
C LEU A 123 -7.88 -4.60 9.31
N THR A 124 -7.61 -4.93 8.05
CA THR A 124 -8.39 -5.93 7.31
C THR A 124 -7.46 -6.79 6.48
N VAL A 125 -7.92 -7.96 6.05
CA VAL A 125 -7.15 -8.89 5.23
C VAL A 125 -7.88 -9.08 3.90
N ALA A 126 -7.13 -9.00 2.81
CA ALA A 126 -7.64 -9.24 1.46
C ALA A 126 -6.89 -10.41 0.81
N ASP A 127 -7.58 -11.19 0.01
CA ASP A 127 -7.02 -12.38 -0.63
C ASP A 127 -6.24 -12.05 -1.91
N SER A 128 -6.35 -10.82 -2.42
CA SER A 128 -5.60 -10.36 -3.59
C SER A 128 -5.26 -8.88 -3.49
N GLU A 129 -4.31 -8.45 -4.32
CA GLU A 129 -3.94 -7.04 -4.42
C GLU A 129 -5.08 -6.18 -4.96
N LEU A 130 -5.85 -6.69 -5.90
CA LEU A 130 -6.98 -5.98 -6.48
C LEU A 130 -8.13 -5.81 -5.46
N GLU A 131 -8.44 -6.84 -4.71
CA GLU A 131 -9.43 -6.78 -3.63
C GLU A 131 -9.02 -5.77 -2.56
N ALA A 132 -7.74 -5.78 -2.17
CA ALA A 132 -7.19 -4.83 -1.22
C ALA A 132 -7.33 -3.38 -1.70
N ALA A 133 -7.02 -3.11 -2.97
CA ALA A 133 -7.17 -1.79 -3.56
C ALA A 133 -8.63 -1.32 -3.56
N ARG A 134 -9.56 -2.19 -3.96
CA ARG A 134 -11.01 -1.88 -3.93
C ARG A 134 -11.47 -1.52 -2.54
N TYR A 135 -11.09 -2.31 -1.55
CA TYR A 135 -11.46 -2.05 -0.16
C TYR A 135 -10.97 -0.68 0.31
N ALA A 136 -9.71 -0.35 0.06
CA ALA A 136 -9.13 0.93 0.46
C ALA A 136 -9.80 2.11 -0.26
N LEU A 137 -10.13 1.96 -1.53
CA LEU A 137 -10.85 3.00 -2.29
C LEU A 137 -12.26 3.25 -1.75
N ASP A 138 -12.98 2.18 -1.40
CA ASP A 138 -14.32 2.30 -0.80
C ASP A 138 -14.29 2.94 0.58
N TRP A 139 -13.22 2.72 1.33
CA TRP A 139 -13.00 3.30 2.65
C TRP A 139 -12.66 4.80 2.58
N ALA A 140 -11.92 5.23 1.56
CA ALA A 140 -11.33 6.56 1.48
C ALA A 140 -12.38 7.67 1.31
N ARG A 141 -12.04 8.85 1.82
CA ARG A 141 -12.83 10.08 1.72
C ARG A 141 -11.98 11.19 1.11
N PRO A 142 -12.59 12.24 0.55
CA PRO A 142 -11.84 13.40 0.06
C PRO A 142 -10.84 13.92 1.11
N GLY A 143 -9.61 14.16 0.69
CA GLY A 143 -8.50 14.56 1.56
C GLY A 143 -7.62 13.41 2.04
N ASP A 144 -8.06 12.16 1.89
CA ASP A 144 -7.25 10.99 2.23
C ASP A 144 -6.17 10.72 1.18
N VAL A 145 -5.11 10.05 1.62
CA VAL A 145 -4.04 9.54 0.76
C VAL A 145 -3.96 8.03 0.90
N LEU A 146 -3.91 7.33 -0.22
CA LEU A 146 -3.75 5.88 -0.28
C LEU A 146 -2.37 5.54 -0.85
N ALA A 147 -1.63 4.69 -0.14
CA ALA A 147 -0.35 4.17 -0.58
C ALA A 147 -0.53 2.70 -0.98
N PHE A 148 -0.32 2.40 -2.26
CA PHE A 148 -0.53 1.07 -2.85
C PHE A 148 0.77 0.48 -3.35
N PRO A 149 1.57 -0.19 -2.49
CA PRO A 149 2.61 -1.07 -2.99
C PRO A 149 1.97 -2.30 -3.63
N VAL A 150 2.04 -2.39 -4.96
CA VAL A 150 1.44 -3.47 -5.74
C VAL A 150 2.54 -4.22 -6.48
N HIS A 151 2.73 -5.50 -6.15
CA HIS A 151 3.87 -6.29 -6.58
C HIS A 151 3.66 -6.98 -7.93
N SER A 152 2.44 -7.40 -8.23
CA SER A 152 2.11 -8.03 -9.52
C SER A 152 1.94 -6.98 -10.60
N ALA A 153 2.59 -7.17 -11.76
CA ALA A 153 2.44 -6.28 -12.91
C ALA A 153 1.00 -6.23 -13.42
N SER A 154 0.33 -7.38 -13.46
CA SER A 154 -1.08 -7.45 -13.88
C SER A 154 -2.01 -6.75 -12.89
N ALA A 155 -1.77 -6.87 -11.60
CA ALA A 155 -2.52 -6.16 -10.57
C ALA A 155 -2.28 -4.65 -10.64
N ARG A 156 -1.04 -4.19 -10.86
CA ARG A 156 -0.76 -2.76 -11.06
C ARG A 156 -1.53 -2.19 -12.24
N ALA A 157 -1.54 -2.91 -13.36
CA ALA A 157 -2.29 -2.49 -14.54
C ALA A 157 -3.79 -2.41 -14.27
N ALA A 158 -4.36 -3.40 -13.57
CA ALA A 158 -5.78 -3.45 -13.22
C ALA A 158 -6.15 -2.31 -12.26
N VAL A 159 -5.34 -2.06 -11.24
CA VAL A 159 -5.55 -0.97 -10.27
C VAL A 159 -5.46 0.40 -10.96
N ALA A 160 -4.45 0.60 -11.81
CA ALA A 160 -4.32 1.85 -12.58
C ALA A 160 -5.52 2.08 -13.50
N ALA A 161 -6.01 1.03 -14.16
CA ALA A 161 -7.21 1.11 -15.00
C ALA A 161 -8.46 1.51 -14.21
N MET A 162 -8.59 1.04 -12.97
CA MET A 162 -9.67 1.47 -12.05
C MET A 162 -9.61 2.97 -11.76
N MET A 163 -8.39 3.53 -11.60
CA MET A 163 -8.22 4.97 -11.37
C MET A 163 -8.59 5.79 -12.59
N GLU A 164 -8.25 5.31 -13.79
CA GLU A 164 -8.52 6.02 -15.04
C GLU A 164 -9.99 5.98 -15.45
N SER A 165 -10.75 4.95 -15.04
CA SER A 165 -12.17 4.78 -15.35
C SER A 165 -13.11 5.46 -14.34
N GLY A 166 -12.59 5.88 -13.22
CA GLY A 166 -13.34 6.59 -12.18
C GLY A 166 -13.21 8.08 -12.32
#